data_53a4e43430dda49bb8a643aa1b06e875
#
_entry.id   53a4e43430dda49bb8a643aa1b06e875
#
_cell.length_a   1.000
_cell.length_b   1.000
_cell.length_c   1.000
_cell.angle_alpha   90.00
_cell.angle_beta   90.00
_cell.angle_gamma   90.00
#
_symmetry.space_group_name_H-M   'P 1'
#
loop_
_entity.id
_entity.type
_entity.pdbx_description
1 polymer ?
#
loop_
_entity_poly.entity_id
_entity_poly.type
_entity_poly.pdbx_seq_one_letter_code
_entity_poly.pdbx_strand_id
1 'polypeptide(L)'
;NGIALSPDGKWMYLSTANRQIRRYAVNSDGTLGAFTMFTEGVGIGDGQKTDVAGNVYSTSGAGPGIVRITSPEGKLLGTINLPIYGGEPKRQICATNEAFGGTDGKTLFIAGCDSVYTIQLKIAGIVPAHNVNK
;
A
#
# COMPACT_ATOMS: atom_id res chain seq x y z
N ASN A 1 6.33 -0.72 9.64
CA ASN A 1 6.94 -0.11 8.48
C ASN A 1 5.95 0.79 7.73
N GLY A 2 5.16 0.28 6.80
CA GLY A 2 4.19 1.10 6.08
C GLY A 2 3.04 1.59 6.96
N ILE A 3 2.63 2.84 6.75
CA ILE A 3 1.47 3.48 7.38
C ILE A 3 0.56 4.06 6.31
N ALA A 4 -0.75 3.87 6.49
CA ALA A 4 -1.78 4.53 5.68
C ALA A 4 -3.01 4.85 6.53
N LEU A 5 -3.76 5.88 6.13
CA LEU A 5 -5.07 6.21 6.71
C LEU A 5 -6.19 5.75 5.79
N SER A 6 -7.34 5.41 6.35
CA SER A 6 -8.56 5.24 5.56
C SER A 6 -9.01 6.57 4.94
N PRO A 7 -9.83 6.54 3.86
CA PRO A 7 -10.29 7.77 3.19
C PRO A 7 -11.01 8.75 4.12
N ASP A 8 -11.73 8.25 5.10
CA ASP A 8 -12.46 9.04 6.10
C ASP A 8 -11.62 9.44 7.32
N GLY A 9 -10.33 9.04 7.35
CA GLY A 9 -9.39 9.33 8.44
C GLY A 9 -9.67 8.60 9.75
N LYS A 10 -10.66 7.70 9.80
CA LYS A 10 -11.06 7.03 11.05
C LYS A 10 -10.21 5.82 11.41
N TRP A 11 -9.46 5.30 10.46
CA TRP A 11 -8.62 4.13 10.64
C TRP A 11 -7.19 4.41 10.19
N MET A 12 -6.25 3.93 10.98
CA MET A 12 -4.83 3.87 10.63
C MET A 12 -4.41 2.41 10.46
N TYR A 13 -3.73 2.11 9.38
CA TYR A 13 -3.19 0.80 9.07
C TYR A 13 -1.68 0.82 9.26
N LEU A 14 -1.13 -0.24 9.86
CA LEU A 14 0.29 -0.40 10.12
C LEU A 14 0.75 -1.78 9.68
N SER A 15 1.71 -1.83 8.74
CA SER A 15 2.43 -3.07 8.43
C SER A 15 3.43 -3.40 9.54
N THR A 16 3.46 -4.67 9.93
CA THR A 16 4.38 -5.15 10.97
C THR A 16 5.35 -6.21 10.41
N ALA A 17 6.49 -6.38 11.07
CA ALA A 17 7.47 -7.42 10.75
C ALA A 17 6.90 -8.84 10.85
N ASN A 18 5.80 -9.02 11.56
CA ASN A 18 5.11 -10.32 11.73
C ASN A 18 4.20 -10.68 10.54
N ARG A 19 4.36 -10.02 9.40
CA ARG A 19 3.54 -10.24 8.19
C ARG A 19 2.05 -9.98 8.40
N GLN A 20 1.75 -8.99 9.22
CA GLN A 20 0.40 -8.56 9.57
C GLN A 20 0.20 -7.11 9.22
N ILE A 21 -1.04 -6.76 8.89
CA ILE A 21 -1.49 -5.37 8.94
C ILE A 21 -2.43 -5.24 10.13
N ARG A 22 -2.10 -4.33 11.04
CA ARG A 22 -2.92 -3.94 12.18
C ARG A 22 -3.71 -2.70 11.82
N ARG A 23 -4.93 -2.62 12.35
CA ARG A 23 -5.81 -1.47 12.18
C ARG A 23 -6.09 -0.85 13.54
N TYR A 24 -5.95 0.47 13.62
CA TYR A 24 -6.19 1.28 14.82
C TYR A 24 -7.30 2.28 14.52
N ALA A 25 -8.26 2.42 15.44
CA ALA A 25 -9.19 3.55 15.39
C ALA A 25 -8.42 4.85 15.66
N VAL A 26 -8.71 5.89 14.87
CA VAL A 26 -8.19 7.24 15.10
C VAL A 26 -9.25 8.02 15.85
N ASN A 27 -8.94 8.43 17.07
CA ASN A 27 -9.83 9.21 17.92
C ASN A 27 -9.89 10.68 17.45
N SER A 28 -10.91 11.39 17.89
CA SER A 28 -11.10 12.81 17.52
C SER A 28 -9.97 13.73 17.99
N ASP A 29 -9.26 13.35 19.03
CA ASP A 29 -8.08 14.05 19.56
C ASP A 29 -6.77 13.66 18.86
N GLY A 30 -6.82 12.77 17.84
CA GLY A 30 -5.67 12.26 17.10
C GLY A 30 -4.94 11.09 17.77
N THR A 31 -5.35 10.65 18.95
CA THR A 31 -4.79 9.45 19.58
C THR A 31 -5.30 8.18 18.93
N LEU A 32 -4.60 7.06 19.15
CA LEU A 32 -4.99 5.78 18.60
C LEU A 32 -5.63 4.89 19.65
N GLY A 33 -6.71 4.23 19.29
CA GLY A 33 -7.30 3.16 20.08
C GLY A 33 -6.46 1.88 20.06
N ALA A 34 -6.93 0.84 20.74
CA ALA A 34 -6.30 -0.48 20.66
C ALA A 34 -6.37 -1.02 19.21
N PHE A 35 -5.34 -1.76 18.80
CA PHE A 35 -5.34 -2.35 17.49
C PHE A 35 -6.30 -3.54 17.36
N THR A 36 -6.81 -3.72 16.17
CA THR A 36 -7.44 -4.95 15.72
C THR A 36 -6.64 -5.54 14.57
N MET A 37 -6.68 -6.87 14.43
CA MET A 37 -6.09 -7.53 13.27
C MET A 37 -6.90 -7.16 12.03
N PHE A 38 -6.23 -6.60 11.01
CA PHE A 38 -6.87 -6.27 9.74
C PHE A 38 -6.69 -7.41 8.74
N THR A 39 -5.45 -7.85 8.51
CA THR A 39 -5.15 -8.99 7.65
C THR A 39 -3.76 -9.57 7.96
N GLU A 40 -3.55 -10.83 7.56
CA GLU A 40 -2.29 -11.55 7.75
C GLU A 40 -1.73 -12.07 6.42
N GLY A 41 -0.49 -12.56 6.44
CA GLY A 41 0.15 -13.18 5.28
C GLY A 41 0.56 -12.19 4.18
N VAL A 42 0.75 -10.91 4.52
CA VAL A 42 1.08 -9.83 3.57
C VAL A 42 2.57 -9.67 3.23
N GLY A 43 3.39 -10.65 3.52
CA GLY A 43 4.84 -10.48 3.43
C GLY A 43 5.37 -9.64 4.59
N ILE A 44 6.61 -9.17 4.49
CA ILE A 44 7.17 -8.20 5.44
C ILE A 44 6.75 -6.82 4.94
N GLY A 45 5.47 -6.48 5.07
CA GLY A 45 4.89 -5.28 4.48
C GLY A 45 5.75 -4.02 4.68
N ASP A 46 6.05 -3.33 3.60
CA ASP A 46 6.89 -2.13 3.58
C ASP A 46 6.01 -0.89 3.37
N GLY A 47 5.85 -0.39 2.15
CA GLY A 47 4.94 0.72 1.87
C GLY A 47 3.46 0.36 1.99
N GLN A 48 2.62 1.35 2.31
CA GLN A 48 1.16 1.23 2.27
C GLN A 48 0.49 2.49 1.75
N LYS A 49 -0.57 2.31 0.97
CA LYS A 49 -1.48 3.38 0.53
C LYS A 49 -2.92 2.88 0.52
N THR A 50 -3.85 3.80 0.50
CA THR A 50 -5.28 3.51 0.35
C THR A 50 -5.85 4.19 -0.90
N ASP A 51 -6.84 3.56 -1.51
CA ASP A 51 -7.66 4.18 -2.55
C ASP A 51 -8.92 4.83 -1.96
N VAL A 52 -9.65 5.56 -2.78
CA VAL A 52 -10.87 6.27 -2.33
C VAL A 52 -12.02 5.33 -1.95
N ALA A 53 -11.97 4.06 -2.32
CA ALA A 53 -12.92 3.02 -1.90
C ALA A 53 -12.50 2.38 -0.55
N GLY A 54 -11.34 2.74 -0.01
CA GLY A 54 -10.82 2.21 1.25
C GLY A 54 -10.03 0.92 1.11
N ASN A 55 -9.71 0.47 -0.10
CA ASN A 55 -8.83 -0.67 -0.27
C ASN A 55 -7.40 -0.29 0.14
N VAL A 56 -6.73 -1.22 0.80
CA VAL A 56 -5.34 -1.06 1.27
C VAL A 56 -4.41 -1.76 0.29
N TYR A 57 -3.49 -1.00 -0.26
CA TYR A 57 -2.37 -1.48 -1.07
C TYR A 57 -1.16 -1.64 -0.16
N SER A 58 -0.48 -2.77 -0.22
CA SER A 58 0.71 -3.02 0.61
C SER A 58 1.78 -3.73 -0.19
N THR A 59 2.99 -3.17 -0.17
CA THR A 59 4.15 -3.77 -0.82
C THR A 59 4.75 -4.89 0.01
N SER A 60 5.37 -5.87 -0.66
CA SER A 60 5.95 -7.05 -0.01
C SER A 60 7.28 -6.79 0.70
N GLY A 61 7.92 -5.63 0.47
CA GLY A 61 9.26 -5.35 0.97
C GLY A 61 10.33 -6.18 0.24
N ALA A 62 11.29 -6.68 0.99
CA ALA A 62 12.28 -7.63 0.46
C ALA A 62 11.62 -8.96 0.14
N GLY A 63 11.74 -9.42 -1.09
CA GLY A 63 11.11 -10.66 -1.55
C GLY A 63 10.56 -10.51 -2.96
N PRO A 64 9.62 -11.35 -3.39
CA PRO A 64 9.00 -11.19 -4.69
C PRO A 64 8.29 -9.83 -4.75
N GLY A 65 8.51 -9.09 -5.85
CA GLY A 65 7.93 -7.76 -6.05
C GLY A 65 6.41 -7.83 -6.20
N ILE A 66 5.69 -7.77 -5.11
CA ILE A 66 4.23 -7.90 -5.06
C ILE A 66 3.64 -6.70 -4.33
N VAL A 67 2.59 -6.11 -4.91
CA VAL A 67 1.66 -5.24 -4.20
C VAL A 67 0.37 -6.01 -3.98
N ARG A 68 -0.03 -6.17 -2.73
CA ARG A 68 -1.26 -6.83 -2.32
C ARG A 68 -2.37 -5.80 -2.17
N ILE A 69 -3.55 -6.09 -2.68
CA ILE A 69 -4.73 -5.24 -2.56
C ILE A 69 -5.72 -5.93 -1.64
N THR A 70 -6.07 -5.27 -0.55
CA THR A 70 -6.95 -5.80 0.51
C THR A 70 -8.18 -4.90 0.65
N SER A 71 -9.38 -5.47 0.70
CA SER A 71 -10.62 -4.70 0.88
C SER A 71 -10.72 -4.06 2.27
N PRO A 72 -11.64 -3.10 2.49
CA PRO A 72 -11.86 -2.51 3.82
C PRO A 72 -12.21 -3.53 4.92
N GLU A 73 -12.73 -4.71 4.54
CA GLU A 73 -13.05 -5.81 5.45
C GLU A 73 -11.86 -6.75 5.72
N GLY A 74 -10.68 -6.47 5.13
CA GLY A 74 -9.49 -7.29 5.31
C GLY A 74 -9.37 -8.48 4.35
N LYS A 75 -10.19 -8.57 3.31
CA LYS A 75 -10.15 -9.65 2.32
C LYS A 75 -9.19 -9.34 1.18
N LEU A 76 -8.42 -10.32 0.75
CA LEU A 76 -7.60 -10.22 -0.44
C LEU A 76 -8.49 -10.02 -1.68
N LEU A 77 -8.28 -8.92 -2.42
CA LEU A 77 -8.91 -8.65 -3.70
C LEU A 77 -8.04 -9.09 -4.88
N GLY A 78 -6.72 -8.98 -4.75
CA GLY A 78 -5.78 -9.36 -5.79
C GLY A 78 -4.36 -8.93 -5.47
N THR A 79 -3.46 -9.20 -6.42
CA THR A 79 -2.06 -8.81 -6.34
C THR A 79 -1.60 -8.21 -7.66
N ILE A 80 -0.71 -7.22 -7.57
CA ILE A 80 0.08 -6.74 -8.69
C ILE A 80 1.46 -7.38 -8.54
N ASN A 81 1.85 -8.18 -9.53
CA ASN A 81 3.16 -8.83 -9.53
C ASN A 81 4.07 -8.04 -10.45
N LEU A 82 5.20 -7.57 -9.92
CA LEU A 82 6.21 -6.92 -10.73
C LEU A 82 6.89 -7.94 -11.64
N PRO A 83 7.32 -7.55 -12.84
CA PRO A 83 7.93 -8.47 -13.80
C PRO A 83 9.24 -9.02 -13.23
N ILE A 84 9.48 -10.32 -13.47
CA ILE A 84 10.75 -10.97 -13.18
C ILE A 84 11.64 -10.74 -14.39
N TYR A 85 12.75 -10.03 -14.23
CA TYR A 85 13.74 -9.92 -15.30
C TYR A 85 14.49 -11.24 -15.46
N GLY A 86 14.37 -11.83 -16.65
CA GLY A 86 15.14 -13.01 -17.04
C GLY A 86 16.60 -12.61 -17.30
N GLY A 87 17.47 -13.02 -16.42
CA GLY A 87 18.92 -12.93 -16.52
C GLY A 87 19.54 -13.81 -15.43
N GLU A 88 20.74 -14.30 -15.63
CA GLU A 88 21.46 -15.01 -14.57
C GLU A 88 22.47 -14.04 -13.91
N PRO A 89 22.47 -13.90 -12.57
CA PRO A 89 21.53 -14.50 -11.62
C PRO A 89 20.14 -13.86 -11.68
N LYS A 90 19.07 -14.63 -11.50
CA LYS A 90 17.69 -14.12 -11.42
C LYS A 90 17.62 -13.03 -10.36
N ARG A 91 17.50 -11.80 -10.80
CA ARG A 91 17.46 -10.66 -9.90
C ARG A 91 16.10 -10.64 -9.21
N GLN A 92 16.11 -10.77 -7.89
CA GLN A 92 14.89 -10.69 -7.11
C GLN A 92 14.40 -9.24 -7.13
N ILE A 93 13.22 -9.02 -7.73
CA ILE A 93 12.58 -7.71 -7.75
C ILE A 93 11.87 -7.54 -6.42
N CYS A 94 12.14 -6.45 -5.72
CA CYS A 94 11.39 -6.07 -4.54
C CYS A 94 10.26 -5.10 -4.90
N ALA A 95 9.30 -4.94 -4.02
CA ALA A 95 8.35 -3.84 -4.01
C ALA A 95 8.42 -3.21 -2.61
N THR A 96 8.95 -2.00 -2.51
CA THR A 96 9.28 -1.39 -1.23
C THR A 96 8.36 -0.24 -0.84
N ASN A 97 7.83 0.49 -1.80
CA ASN A 97 6.89 1.58 -1.55
C ASN A 97 6.02 1.83 -2.78
N GLU A 98 4.93 2.54 -2.58
CA GLU A 98 4.05 2.97 -3.67
C GLU A 98 3.45 4.35 -3.39
N ALA A 99 3.00 4.99 -4.46
CA ALA A 99 2.27 6.25 -4.42
C ALA A 99 1.24 6.30 -5.54
N PHE A 100 0.07 6.83 -5.24
CA PHE A 100 -0.90 7.18 -6.26
C PHE A 100 -0.58 8.55 -6.86
N GLY A 101 -0.85 8.71 -8.15
CA GLY A 101 -0.63 9.96 -8.89
C GLY A 101 -1.29 9.94 -10.25
N GLY A 102 -0.78 10.78 -11.16
CA GLY A 102 -1.45 11.07 -12.43
C GLY A 102 -2.55 12.10 -12.27
N THR A 103 -3.06 12.61 -13.38
CA THR A 103 -4.09 13.67 -13.37
C THR A 103 -5.43 13.20 -12.80
N ASP A 104 -5.71 11.91 -12.90
CA ASP A 104 -6.93 11.25 -12.41
C ASP A 104 -6.74 10.51 -11.08
N GLY A 105 -5.51 10.53 -10.53
CA GLY A 105 -5.16 9.81 -9.30
C GLY A 105 -5.15 8.29 -9.44
N LYS A 106 -5.24 7.72 -10.64
CA LYS A 106 -5.37 6.29 -10.88
C LYS A 106 -4.07 5.59 -11.26
N THR A 107 -3.01 6.33 -11.45
CA THR A 107 -1.69 5.75 -11.71
C THR A 107 -1.04 5.37 -10.37
N LEU A 108 -0.77 4.09 -10.18
CA LEU A 108 0.04 3.62 -9.05
C LEU A 108 1.50 3.54 -9.50
N PHE A 109 2.35 4.31 -8.86
CA PHE A 109 3.81 4.23 -8.96
C PHE A 109 4.32 3.28 -7.90
N ILE A 110 5.17 2.33 -8.27
CA ILE A 110 5.69 1.32 -7.36
C ILE A 110 7.22 1.38 -7.40
N ALA A 111 7.84 1.61 -6.24
CA ALA A 111 9.28 1.54 -6.10
C ALA A 111 9.71 0.07 -6.02
N GLY A 112 10.43 -0.38 -7.05
CA GLY A 112 11.21 -1.60 -7.05
C GLY A 112 12.61 -1.32 -6.48
N CYS A 113 13.44 -2.34 -6.32
CA CYS A 113 14.79 -2.18 -5.74
C CYS A 113 15.65 -1.16 -6.51
N ASP A 114 15.55 -1.14 -7.83
CA ASP A 114 16.37 -0.30 -8.71
C ASP A 114 15.57 0.35 -9.85
N SER A 115 14.27 0.20 -9.82
CA SER A 115 13.37 0.67 -10.89
C SER A 115 12.07 1.21 -10.32
N VAL A 116 11.40 2.04 -11.08
CA VAL A 116 10.03 2.47 -10.80
C VAL A 116 9.12 1.83 -11.82
N TYR A 117 8.06 1.22 -11.33
CA TYR A 117 7.00 0.63 -12.14
C TYR A 117 5.74 1.46 -12.05
N THR A 118 4.93 1.43 -13.09
CA THR A 118 3.63 2.10 -13.09
C THR A 118 2.54 1.16 -13.58
N ILE A 119 1.35 1.30 -13.02
CA ILE A 119 0.15 0.60 -13.48
C ILE A 119 -1.04 1.55 -13.38
N GLN A 120 -1.90 1.53 -14.40
CA GLN A 120 -3.16 2.26 -14.38
C GLN A 120 -4.23 1.39 -13.70
N LEU A 121 -4.87 1.94 -12.68
CA LEU A 121 -5.91 1.28 -11.90
C LEU A 121 -7.30 1.83 -12.27
N LYS A 122 -8.35 1.11 -11.86
CA LYS A 122 -9.74 1.55 -12.08
C LYS A 122 -10.20 2.56 -11.02
N ILE A 123 -9.68 2.43 -9.79
CA ILE A 123 -10.04 3.25 -8.63
C ILE A 123 -8.89 4.20 -8.34
N ALA A 124 -9.22 5.47 -8.09
CA ALA A 124 -8.22 6.47 -7.73
C ALA A 124 -7.73 6.26 -6.30
N GLY A 125 -6.45 6.49 -6.06
CA GLY A 125 -5.89 6.53 -4.72
C GLY A 125 -6.15 7.86 -4.02
N ILE A 126 -5.85 7.88 -2.73
CA ILE A 126 -5.78 9.13 -1.99
C ILE A 126 -4.47 9.81 -2.38
N VAL A 127 -4.59 10.90 -3.11
CA VAL A 127 -3.44 11.74 -3.49
C VAL A 127 -3.40 12.92 -2.50
N PRO A 128 -2.22 13.25 -1.94
CA PRO A 128 -2.11 14.43 -1.10
C PRO A 128 -2.65 15.66 -1.84
N ALA A 129 -3.50 16.44 -1.18
CA ALA A 129 -4.01 17.67 -1.76
C ALA A 129 -2.82 18.56 -2.12
N HIS A 130 -2.67 18.90 -3.40
CA HIS A 130 -1.76 19.97 -3.80
C HIS A 130 -2.37 21.28 -3.30
N ASN A 131 -1.87 21.78 -2.19
CA ASN A 131 -2.08 23.17 -1.84
C ASN A 131 -1.34 24.02 -2.88
N VAL A 132 -1.98 24.22 -4.03
CA VAL A 132 -1.56 25.27 -4.94
C VAL A 132 -1.97 26.56 -4.22
N ASN A 133 -1.04 27.17 -3.52
CA ASN A 133 -1.24 28.54 -3.05
C ASN A 133 -1.57 29.38 -4.29
N LYS A 134 -2.85 29.73 -4.42
CA LYS A 134 -3.32 30.75 -5.35
C LYS A 134 -2.95 32.13 -4.80
#